data_4893fabdb7552b64efdd600482f5d31b
#
_entry.id   4893fabdb7552b64efdd600482f5d31b
#
_cell.length_a   1.000
_cell.length_b   1.000
_cell.length_c   1.000
_cell.angle_alpha   90.00
_cell.angle_beta   90.00
_cell.angle_gamma   90.00
#
_symmetry.space_group_name_H-M   'P 1'
#
loop_
_entity.id
_entity.type
_entity.pdbx_description
1 polymer ?
#
loop_
_entity_poly.entity_id
_entity_poly.type
_entity_poly.pdbx_seq_one_letter_code
_entity_poly.pdbx_strand_id
1 'polypeptide(L)'
;MKKLSFFAALAAMLMGFSSCEKVEPTALETSDLKGTTLAGYVYYGKLDDNMTPEGNALFEGKANVTIEVTELGADDKATGNVMIVTAALKGGKFEASIPVAAGKKASCKATCMFQQENYDAEVKPDDADIKKVMLTYKGEANPTITYGETVYVDLIGERVGATNDPYHFNP
;
A
#
# COMPACT_ATOMS: atom_id res chain seq x y z
N MET A 1 2.28 -1.53 -40.25
CA MET A 1 1.69 -0.79 -39.14
C MET A 1 2.64 -0.90 -37.96
N LYS A 2 3.36 0.19 -37.64
CA LYS A 2 4.40 0.21 -36.61
C LYS A 2 3.73 0.32 -35.22
N LYS A 3 3.82 -0.72 -34.42
CA LYS A 3 3.47 -0.62 -33.00
C LYS A 3 4.61 0.14 -32.31
N LEU A 4 4.45 1.45 -32.12
CA LEU A 4 5.34 2.23 -31.24
C LEU A 4 5.15 1.69 -29.83
N SER A 5 6.26 1.24 -29.23
CA SER A 5 6.28 0.86 -27.83
C SER A 5 5.99 2.10 -26.98
N PHE A 6 4.92 2.08 -26.23
CA PHE A 6 4.42 3.18 -25.40
C PHE A 6 5.47 3.69 -24.39
N PHE A 7 6.42 2.82 -24.01
CA PHE A 7 7.52 3.14 -23.11
C PHE A 7 8.58 4.09 -23.71
N ALA A 8 8.78 4.09 -25.02
CA ALA A 8 9.75 4.98 -25.65
C ALA A 8 9.26 6.44 -25.68
N ALA A 9 7.95 6.67 -25.68
CA ALA A 9 7.37 8.02 -25.64
C ALA A 9 7.45 8.67 -24.24
N LEU A 10 7.42 7.87 -23.16
CA LEU A 10 7.49 8.38 -21.79
C LEU A 10 8.92 8.80 -21.41
N ALA A 11 9.95 8.07 -21.91
CA ALA A 11 11.36 8.41 -21.67
C ALA A 11 11.79 9.71 -22.36
N ALA A 12 11.18 10.06 -23.50
CA ALA A 12 11.52 11.27 -24.24
C ALA A 12 11.01 12.58 -23.61
N MET A 13 10.02 12.51 -22.71
CA MET A 13 9.48 13.71 -22.03
C MET A 13 10.26 14.11 -20.76
N LEU A 14 11.18 13.28 -20.28
CA LEU A 14 11.94 13.56 -19.06
C LEU A 14 13.25 14.32 -19.26
N MET A 15 13.67 14.60 -20.51
CA MET A 15 14.95 15.23 -20.79
C MET A 15 14.90 16.70 -21.21
N GLY A 16 13.91 17.47 -20.82
CA GLY A 16 13.84 18.82 -21.36
C GLY A 16 13.09 19.87 -20.60
N PHE A 17 13.15 19.92 -19.26
CA PHE A 17 12.66 21.12 -18.56
C PHE A 17 13.46 21.43 -17.30
N SER A 18 14.46 22.30 -17.49
CA SER A 18 14.99 23.16 -16.44
C SER A 18 14.03 24.35 -16.28
N SER A 19 12.98 24.17 -15.50
CA SER A 19 12.14 25.25 -14.99
C SER A 19 11.30 24.70 -13.86
N CYS A 20 11.36 25.34 -12.69
CA CYS A 20 10.61 24.97 -11.49
C CYS A 20 9.11 25.28 -11.67
N GLU A 21 8.42 24.55 -12.52
CA GLU A 21 6.97 24.43 -12.49
C GLU A 21 6.60 23.14 -11.74
N LYS A 22 5.71 23.28 -10.75
CA LYS A 22 5.10 22.15 -10.08
C LYS A 22 4.45 21.26 -11.14
N VAL A 23 5.11 20.15 -11.49
CA VAL A 23 4.48 19.09 -12.28
C VAL A 23 3.49 18.42 -11.35
N GLU A 24 2.22 18.78 -11.49
CA GLU A 24 1.15 17.97 -10.91
C GLU A 24 1.24 16.58 -11.57
N PRO A 25 1.29 15.48 -10.78
CA PRO A 25 1.30 14.16 -11.36
C PRO A 25 0.01 13.98 -12.15
N THR A 26 0.13 13.96 -13.48
CA THR A 26 -1.00 13.66 -14.35
C THR A 26 -1.46 12.25 -13.99
N ALA A 27 -2.66 12.13 -13.46
CA ALA A 27 -3.27 10.83 -13.21
C ALA A 27 -3.34 10.09 -14.55
N LEU A 28 -2.55 9.01 -14.69
CA LEU A 28 -2.67 8.10 -15.81
C LEU A 28 -4.10 7.56 -15.80
N GLU A 29 -4.87 7.85 -16.84
CA GLU A 29 -6.17 7.22 -17.02
C GLU A 29 -5.95 5.72 -17.18
N THR A 30 -6.35 4.96 -16.17
CA THR A 30 -6.10 3.52 -16.05
C THR A 30 -6.99 2.66 -16.95
N SER A 31 -7.77 3.26 -17.86
CA SER A 31 -8.73 2.56 -18.74
C SER A 31 -8.11 1.54 -19.68
N ASP A 32 -6.82 1.67 -20.03
CA ASP A 32 -6.16 0.81 -21.01
C ASP A 32 -5.25 -0.27 -20.38
N LEU A 33 -5.10 -0.27 -19.05
CA LEU A 33 -4.28 -1.25 -18.34
C LEU A 33 -5.13 -2.45 -17.89
N LYS A 34 -5.86 -3.05 -18.82
CA LYS A 34 -6.68 -4.23 -18.53
C LYS A 34 -5.80 -5.41 -18.13
N GLY A 35 -5.95 -5.86 -16.90
CA GLY A 35 -5.62 -7.22 -16.53
C GLY A 35 -4.71 -7.45 -15.32
N THR A 36 -3.99 -6.45 -14.80
CA THR A 36 -3.12 -6.65 -13.64
C THR A 36 -3.64 -5.85 -12.46
N THR A 37 -4.03 -6.53 -11.39
CA THR A 37 -4.69 -5.88 -10.24
C THR A 37 -4.04 -6.31 -8.94
N LEU A 38 -3.74 -5.35 -8.07
CA LEU A 38 -3.41 -5.58 -6.66
C LEU A 38 -4.60 -5.15 -5.81
N ALA A 39 -5.11 -6.06 -5.00
CA ALA A 39 -6.25 -5.81 -4.13
C ALA A 39 -6.01 -6.40 -2.74
N GLY A 40 -6.80 -5.98 -1.76
CA GLY A 40 -6.72 -6.53 -0.41
C GLY A 40 -7.46 -5.71 0.61
N TYR A 41 -7.18 -6.00 1.88
CA TYR A 41 -7.82 -5.35 3.01
C TYR A 41 -6.76 -4.76 3.94
N VAL A 42 -7.17 -3.76 4.73
CA VAL A 42 -6.34 -3.13 5.76
C VAL A 42 -6.91 -3.48 7.13
N TYR A 43 -6.08 -4.04 7.98
CA TYR A 43 -6.44 -4.46 9.33
C TYR A 43 -5.56 -3.78 10.38
N TYR A 44 -6.00 -3.82 11.63
CA TYR A 44 -5.21 -3.43 12.80
C TYR A 44 -5.50 -4.38 13.97
N GLY A 45 -4.53 -4.58 14.86
CA GLY A 45 -4.73 -5.35 16.08
C GLY A 45 -5.66 -4.60 17.02
N LYS A 46 -6.81 -5.19 17.36
CA LYS A 46 -7.81 -4.63 18.26
C LYS A 46 -7.62 -5.17 19.67
N LEU A 47 -7.70 -4.29 20.66
CA LEU A 47 -7.73 -4.64 22.09
C LEU A 47 -9.14 -4.42 22.66
N ASP A 48 -9.55 -5.28 23.59
CA ASP A 48 -10.74 -5.07 24.39
C ASP A 48 -10.47 -4.08 25.55
N ASP A 49 -11.50 -3.81 26.36
CA ASP A 49 -11.44 -2.92 27.51
C ASP A 49 -10.60 -3.47 28.69
N ASN A 50 -10.21 -4.75 28.63
CA ASN A 50 -9.25 -5.38 29.55
C ASN A 50 -7.84 -5.43 28.99
N MET A 51 -7.56 -4.72 27.89
CA MET A 51 -6.28 -4.73 27.17
C MET A 51 -5.92 -6.10 26.60
N THR A 52 -6.91 -6.98 26.38
CA THR A 52 -6.70 -8.30 25.82
C THR A 52 -6.87 -8.25 24.28
N PRO A 53 -6.01 -8.93 23.52
CA PRO A 53 -6.13 -8.98 22.08
C PRO A 53 -7.43 -9.65 21.59
N GLU A 54 -8.24 -8.92 20.84
CA GLU A 54 -9.43 -9.47 20.18
C GLU A 54 -9.13 -10.03 18.77
N GLY A 55 -7.91 -9.86 18.27
CA GLY A 55 -7.49 -10.22 16.92
C GLY A 55 -7.43 -9.02 15.97
N ASN A 56 -7.33 -9.31 14.68
CA ASN A 56 -7.29 -8.28 13.65
C ASN A 56 -8.70 -7.78 13.31
N ALA A 57 -8.91 -6.47 13.41
CA ALA A 57 -10.14 -5.81 13.00
C ALA A 57 -9.93 -5.06 11.69
N LEU A 58 -10.95 -5.05 10.83
CA LEU A 58 -10.92 -4.32 9.57
C LEU A 58 -10.89 -2.81 9.83
N PHE A 59 -9.99 -2.09 9.18
CA PHE A 59 -9.97 -0.63 9.22
C PHE A 59 -10.96 -0.06 8.19
N GLU A 60 -12.12 0.40 8.65
CA GLU A 60 -13.18 0.95 7.79
C GLU A 60 -13.07 2.47 7.55
N GLY A 61 -12.04 3.11 8.10
CA GLY A 61 -11.82 4.54 7.96
C GLY A 61 -11.35 4.96 6.56
N LYS A 62 -11.13 6.25 6.40
CA LYS A 62 -10.61 6.81 5.15
C LYS A 62 -9.08 6.85 5.20
N ALA A 63 -8.44 6.17 4.27
CA ALA A 63 -7.01 6.23 4.01
C ALA A 63 -6.72 5.90 2.55
N ASN A 64 -5.46 6.06 2.15
CA ASN A 64 -4.98 5.65 0.86
C ASN A 64 -3.88 4.60 1.03
N VAL A 65 -3.88 3.61 0.14
CA VAL A 65 -2.76 2.69 -0.03
C VAL A 65 -1.85 3.27 -1.12
N THR A 66 -0.60 3.50 -0.78
CA THR A 66 0.44 3.88 -1.75
C THR A 66 1.18 2.61 -2.18
N ILE A 67 1.31 2.40 -3.47
CA ILE A 67 1.94 1.23 -4.06
C ILE A 67 3.11 1.69 -4.91
N GLU A 68 4.32 1.41 -4.47
CA GLU A 68 5.53 1.57 -5.26
C GLU A 68 5.67 0.33 -6.15
N VAL A 69 5.69 0.54 -7.47
CA VAL A 69 5.76 -0.53 -8.47
C VAL A 69 7.13 -0.46 -9.14
N THR A 70 7.91 -1.51 -9.02
CA THR A 70 9.23 -1.63 -9.67
C THR A 70 9.20 -2.73 -10.71
N GLU A 71 9.43 -2.41 -11.98
CA GLU A 71 9.53 -3.40 -13.04
C GLU A 71 10.71 -4.35 -12.81
N LEU A 72 10.48 -5.65 -13.03
CA LEU A 72 11.52 -6.67 -12.94
C LEU A 72 12.03 -7.05 -14.34
N GLY A 73 13.33 -7.17 -14.48
CA GLY A 73 14.00 -7.69 -15.66
C GLY A 73 13.80 -9.19 -15.83
N ALA A 74 14.38 -9.76 -16.88
CA ALA A 74 14.30 -11.19 -17.17
C ALA A 74 14.99 -12.08 -16.12
N ASP A 75 15.88 -11.51 -15.33
CA ASP A 75 16.59 -12.17 -14.22
C ASP A 75 15.94 -11.91 -12.85
N ASP A 76 14.68 -11.43 -12.86
CA ASP A 76 13.91 -11.03 -11.67
C ASP A 76 14.57 -9.91 -10.84
N LYS A 77 15.53 -9.16 -11.41
CA LYS A 77 16.12 -8.00 -10.77
C LYS A 77 15.40 -6.70 -11.14
N ALA A 78 15.38 -5.77 -10.20
CA ALA A 78 14.81 -4.44 -10.41
C ALA A 78 15.51 -3.71 -11.57
N THR A 79 14.72 -3.16 -12.50
CA THR A 79 15.25 -2.36 -13.63
C THR A 79 15.59 -0.92 -13.25
N GLY A 80 15.24 -0.49 -12.04
CA GLY A 80 15.41 0.87 -11.56
C GLY A 80 14.24 1.82 -11.89
N ASN A 81 13.30 1.40 -12.71
CA ASN A 81 12.09 2.17 -12.99
C ASN A 81 11.07 1.94 -11.86
N VAL A 82 10.72 3.01 -11.15
CA VAL A 82 9.72 2.97 -10.07
C VAL A 82 8.56 3.87 -10.45
N MET A 83 7.35 3.33 -10.31
CA MET A 83 6.10 4.08 -10.46
C MET A 83 5.33 4.06 -9.15
N ILE A 84 4.53 5.09 -8.89
CA ILE A 84 3.68 5.16 -7.70
C ILE A 84 2.22 5.12 -8.15
N VAL A 85 1.49 4.17 -7.59
CA VAL A 85 0.03 4.03 -7.74
C VAL A 85 -0.61 4.27 -6.39
N THR A 86 -1.75 4.95 -6.36
CA THR A 86 -2.50 5.20 -5.13
C THR A 86 -3.91 4.66 -5.26
N ALA A 87 -4.37 3.91 -4.25
CA ALA A 87 -5.73 3.40 -4.16
C ALA A 87 -6.40 3.89 -2.89
N ALA A 88 -7.61 4.44 -3.00
CA ALA A 88 -8.42 4.82 -1.84
C ALA A 88 -9.07 3.59 -1.20
N LEU A 89 -9.11 3.56 0.13
CA LEU A 89 -9.87 2.55 0.87
C LEU A 89 -11.38 2.80 0.76
N LYS A 90 -12.12 1.71 0.56
CA LYS A 90 -13.58 1.67 0.58
C LYS A 90 -14.04 0.51 1.47
N GLY A 91 -14.51 0.80 2.68
CA GLY A 91 -14.90 -0.24 3.65
C GLY A 91 -13.74 -1.20 3.95
N GLY A 92 -12.55 -0.68 4.21
CA GLY A 92 -11.34 -1.44 4.49
C GLY A 92 -10.68 -2.13 3.29
N LYS A 93 -11.34 -2.18 2.13
CA LYS A 93 -10.81 -2.77 0.89
C LYS A 93 -10.08 -1.73 0.04
N PHE A 94 -8.98 -2.11 -0.58
CA PHE A 94 -8.35 -1.38 -1.68
C PHE A 94 -8.27 -2.25 -2.94
N GLU A 95 -8.22 -1.58 -4.09
CA GLU A 95 -8.02 -2.21 -5.39
C GLU A 95 -7.32 -1.22 -6.31
N ALA A 96 -6.25 -1.64 -6.95
CA ALA A 96 -5.42 -0.83 -7.83
C ALA A 96 -5.07 -1.58 -9.11
N SER A 97 -5.20 -0.92 -10.27
CA SER A 97 -4.61 -1.40 -11.51
C SER A 97 -3.11 -1.13 -11.50
N ILE A 98 -2.31 -2.16 -11.68
CA ILE A 98 -0.85 -2.08 -11.67
C ILE A 98 -0.33 -2.06 -13.11
N PRO A 99 0.46 -1.05 -13.49
CA PRO A 99 1.01 -0.93 -14.84
C PRO A 99 2.18 -1.91 -15.05
N VAL A 100 1.86 -3.13 -15.46
CA VAL A 100 2.84 -4.17 -15.82
C VAL A 100 2.74 -4.45 -17.31
N ALA A 101 3.87 -4.43 -18.01
CA ALA A 101 3.91 -4.71 -19.45
C ALA A 101 3.66 -6.21 -19.73
N ALA A 102 3.10 -6.50 -20.91
CA ALA A 102 2.82 -7.89 -21.31
C ALA A 102 4.06 -8.78 -21.22
N GLY A 103 3.92 -9.91 -20.54
CA GLY A 103 5.00 -10.88 -20.32
C GLY A 103 6.05 -10.45 -19.29
N LYS A 104 5.78 -9.38 -18.51
CA LYS A 104 6.66 -8.86 -17.46
C LYS A 104 6.09 -9.14 -16.07
N LYS A 105 6.94 -8.91 -15.08
CA LYS A 105 6.62 -8.92 -13.66
C LYS A 105 7.00 -7.59 -13.03
N ALA A 106 6.38 -7.27 -11.90
CA ALA A 106 6.77 -6.15 -11.08
C ALA A 106 6.81 -6.56 -9.59
N SER A 107 7.75 -6.00 -8.86
CA SER A 107 7.72 -5.99 -7.41
C SER A 107 6.90 -4.80 -6.95
N CYS A 108 5.97 -5.03 -6.06
CA CYS A 108 5.14 -3.99 -5.48
C CYS A 108 5.47 -3.84 -4.00
N LYS A 109 5.51 -2.59 -3.52
CA LYS A 109 5.52 -2.28 -2.10
C LYS A 109 4.26 -1.49 -1.78
N ALA A 110 3.26 -2.15 -1.21
CA ALA A 110 2.01 -1.54 -0.79
C ALA A 110 2.13 -1.07 0.65
N THR A 111 1.81 0.20 0.92
CA THR A 111 1.89 0.81 2.25
C THR A 111 0.62 1.58 2.53
N CYS A 112 0.05 1.39 3.72
CA CYS A 112 -1.06 2.19 4.23
C CYS A 112 -0.70 2.76 5.60
N MET A 113 -0.82 4.08 5.76
CA MET A 113 -0.76 4.73 7.07
C MET A 113 -2.14 5.26 7.42
N PHE A 114 -2.60 4.98 8.63
CA PHE A 114 -3.92 5.39 9.10
C PHE A 114 -3.93 5.62 10.61
N GLN A 115 -4.97 6.28 11.09
CA GLN A 115 -5.22 6.49 12.51
C GLN A 115 -6.50 5.76 12.90
N GLN A 116 -6.45 5.06 14.04
CA GLN A 116 -7.56 4.32 14.60
C GLN A 116 -7.60 4.47 16.10
N GLU A 117 -8.80 4.67 16.64
CA GLU A 117 -9.03 4.66 18.07
C GLU A 117 -8.90 3.23 18.60
N ASN A 118 -8.02 3.04 19.56
CA ASN A 118 -7.78 1.76 20.22
C ASN A 118 -7.22 1.98 21.62
N TYR A 119 -7.17 0.92 22.41
CA TYR A 119 -6.45 0.96 23.69
C TYR A 119 -4.95 1.00 23.44
N ASP A 120 -4.23 1.75 24.30
CA ASP A 120 -2.79 1.83 24.23
C ASP A 120 -2.16 0.72 25.07
N ALA A 121 -1.59 -0.30 24.41
CA ALA A 121 -0.95 -1.43 25.05
C ALA A 121 0.26 -1.07 25.93
N GLU A 122 0.81 0.15 25.81
CA GLU A 122 1.91 0.62 26.67
C GLU A 122 1.40 1.18 28.01
N VAL A 123 0.09 1.43 28.14
CA VAL A 123 -0.53 1.84 29.39
C VAL A 123 -0.78 0.60 30.26
N LYS A 124 -0.35 0.63 31.52
CA LYS A 124 -0.54 -0.52 32.42
C LYS A 124 -2.02 -0.73 32.74
N PRO A 125 -2.49 -2.00 32.81
CA PRO A 125 -3.88 -2.32 33.12
C PRO A 125 -4.42 -1.78 34.42
N ASP A 126 -3.54 -1.45 35.36
CA ASP A 126 -3.89 -0.97 36.71
C ASP A 126 -4.14 0.55 36.79
N ASP A 127 -3.95 1.30 35.68
CA ASP A 127 -4.27 2.72 35.65
C ASP A 127 -5.79 2.91 35.58
N ALA A 128 -6.34 3.64 36.55
CA ALA A 128 -7.77 3.92 36.70
C ALA A 128 -8.38 4.70 35.52
N ASP A 129 -7.55 5.15 34.59
CA ASP A 129 -7.90 6.00 33.45
C ASP A 129 -7.67 5.31 32.08
N ILE A 130 -7.76 3.98 32.01
CA ILE A 130 -7.65 3.27 30.73
C ILE A 130 -8.76 3.75 29.79
N LYS A 131 -8.37 4.40 28.72
CA LYS A 131 -9.28 4.88 27.66
C LYS A 131 -8.70 4.64 26.28
N LYS A 132 -9.58 4.55 25.30
CA LYS A 132 -9.17 4.54 23.89
C LYS A 132 -8.54 5.88 23.53
N VAL A 133 -7.48 5.80 22.77
CA VAL A 133 -6.75 6.94 22.22
C VAL A 133 -6.57 6.74 20.72
N MET A 134 -6.35 7.83 20.00
CA MET A 134 -6.07 7.77 18.59
C MET A 134 -4.63 7.33 18.35
N LEU A 135 -4.43 6.14 17.81
CA LEU A 135 -3.13 5.56 17.51
C LEU A 135 -2.85 5.58 16.01
N THR A 136 -1.59 5.72 15.63
CA THR A 136 -1.15 5.65 14.23
C THR A 136 -0.63 4.25 13.93
N TYR A 137 -1.09 3.69 12.81
CA TYR A 137 -0.72 2.38 12.31
C TYR A 137 -0.11 2.49 10.92
N LYS A 138 0.81 1.56 10.61
CA LYS A 138 1.38 1.38 9.28
C LYS A 138 1.28 -0.09 8.89
N GLY A 139 0.50 -0.37 7.84
CA GLY A 139 0.48 -1.69 7.19
C GLY A 139 1.36 -1.69 5.96
N GLU A 140 2.10 -2.78 5.73
CA GLU A 140 2.98 -2.94 4.59
C GLU A 140 2.94 -4.36 4.04
N ALA A 141 2.98 -4.52 2.69
CA ALA A 141 3.15 -5.81 2.02
C ALA A 141 3.99 -5.63 0.76
N ASN A 142 4.75 -6.66 0.40
CA ASN A 142 5.71 -6.63 -0.71
C ASN A 142 5.45 -7.77 -1.72
N PRO A 143 4.28 -7.79 -2.41
CA PRO A 143 3.99 -8.82 -3.39
C PRO A 143 4.75 -8.62 -4.69
N THR A 144 4.98 -9.72 -5.42
CA THR A 144 5.34 -9.72 -6.83
C THR A 144 4.08 -10.00 -7.65
N ILE A 145 3.89 -9.28 -8.76
CA ILE A 145 2.73 -9.39 -9.62
C ILE A 145 3.16 -9.63 -11.06
N THR A 146 2.51 -10.55 -11.75
CA THR A 146 2.74 -10.84 -13.17
C THR A 146 1.65 -10.17 -14.01
N TYR A 147 1.99 -9.79 -15.24
CA TYR A 147 1.00 -9.26 -16.17
C TYR A 147 -0.25 -10.13 -16.28
N GLY A 148 -1.42 -9.53 -16.16
CA GLY A 148 -2.72 -10.20 -16.26
C GLY A 148 -3.18 -10.90 -14.98
N GLU A 149 -2.40 -10.86 -13.90
CA GLU A 149 -2.78 -11.46 -12.61
C GLU A 149 -3.54 -10.48 -11.72
N THR A 150 -4.39 -11.05 -10.86
CA THR A 150 -4.92 -10.36 -9.68
C THR A 150 -4.28 -10.98 -8.45
N VAL A 151 -3.57 -10.16 -7.68
CA VAL A 151 -2.91 -10.56 -6.43
C VAL A 151 -3.68 -9.93 -5.26
N TYR A 152 -3.96 -10.73 -4.24
CA TYR A 152 -4.60 -10.28 -3.00
C TYR A 152 -3.57 -10.27 -1.88
N VAL A 153 -3.51 -9.16 -1.14
CA VAL A 153 -2.66 -9.00 0.03
C VAL A 153 -3.39 -8.25 1.13
N ASP A 154 -3.21 -8.68 2.37
CA ASP A 154 -3.70 -7.96 3.51
C ASP A 154 -2.59 -7.08 4.11
N LEU A 155 -2.92 -5.84 4.45
CA LEU A 155 -2.05 -4.90 5.10
C LEU A 155 -2.41 -4.88 6.59
N ILE A 156 -1.59 -5.53 7.40
CA ILE A 156 -1.79 -5.54 8.86
C ILE A 156 -1.02 -4.34 9.43
N GLY A 157 -1.77 -3.42 10.04
CA GLY A 157 -1.22 -2.20 10.63
C GLY A 157 -0.51 -2.50 11.93
N GLU A 158 0.80 -2.26 11.94
CA GLU A 158 1.62 -2.20 13.14
C GLU A 158 1.57 -0.78 13.71
N ARG A 159 1.55 -0.66 15.03
CA ARG A 159 1.55 0.63 15.72
C ARG A 159 2.87 1.38 15.45
N VAL A 160 2.77 2.61 14.95
CA VAL A 160 3.93 3.46 14.74
C VAL A 160 4.39 4.07 16.06
N GLY A 161 5.67 3.88 16.40
CA GLY A 161 6.29 4.44 17.62
C GLY A 161 6.22 3.55 18.85
N ALA A 162 5.59 2.38 18.80
CA ALA A 162 5.69 1.39 19.86
C ALA A 162 7.09 0.77 19.89
N THR A 163 7.72 0.76 21.06
CA THR A 163 9.05 0.13 21.23
C THR A 163 8.97 -1.39 21.36
N ASN A 164 7.83 -1.90 21.80
CA ASN A 164 7.50 -3.33 21.82
C ASN A 164 6.00 -3.44 21.60
N ASP A 165 5.57 -3.86 20.43
CA ASP A 165 4.18 -4.24 20.20
C ASP A 165 4.04 -5.73 20.56
N PRO A 166 3.59 -6.08 21.80
CA PRO A 166 3.43 -7.47 22.22
C PRO A 166 2.27 -8.16 21.49
N TYR A 167 1.52 -7.41 20.67
CA TYR A 167 0.29 -7.84 20.03
C TYR A 167 0.44 -7.87 18.51
N HIS A 168 1.66 -8.14 18.02
CA HIS A 168 1.87 -8.45 16.61
C HIS A 168 1.20 -9.78 16.29
N PHE A 169 -0.02 -9.71 15.76
CA PHE A 169 -0.74 -10.89 15.30
C PHE A 169 -0.19 -11.30 13.92
N ASN A 170 0.68 -12.30 13.92
CA ASN A 170 0.91 -13.05 12.70
C ASN A 170 -0.39 -13.80 12.33
N PRO A 171 -0.87 -13.67 11.07
CA PRO A 171 -2.03 -14.41 10.59
C PRO A 171 -1.80 -15.91 10.55
#